data_88d42c4141b04ab10d8dcab86b37b652
#
_entry.id   88d42c4141b04ab10d8dcab86b37b652
#
_cell.length_a   1.000
_cell.length_b   1.000
_cell.length_c   1.000
_cell.angle_alpha   90.00
_cell.angle_beta   90.00
_cell.angle_gamma   90.00
#
_symmetry.space_group_name_H-M   'P 1'
#
loop_
_entity.id
_entity.type
_entity.pdbx_description
1 polymer ?
#
loop_
_entity_poly.entity_id
_entity_poly.type
_entity_poly.pdbx_seq_one_letter_code
_entity_poly.pdbx_strand_id
1 'polypeptide(L)'
;MDTVRDYDISPIVYSQIGKKNYFSYIKDKTSAGVKAFVDDHLDDPRNHPVNTYEDLYEGDIFYLLLIDDYDKLKPLYDLFKEEYYTVFDQEMYSHDWWLEVMSPDASKANAIKYLKQKLQCDEVVVFGDGKNDIEMFEEADYSCAVENAAPELIKCADEVIHISVPQYINQRKK
;
A
#
# COMPACT_ATOMS: atom_id res chain seq x y z
N MET A 1 3.45 -16.34 -5.80
CA MET A 1 2.64 -17.13 -4.85
C MET A 1 3.36 -18.41 -4.43
N ASP A 2 3.83 -19.27 -5.35
CA ASP A 2 4.54 -20.52 -4.98
C ASP A 2 5.76 -20.24 -4.10
N THR A 3 6.52 -19.20 -4.41
CA THR A 3 7.65 -18.74 -3.60
C THR A 3 7.25 -18.45 -2.15
N VAL A 4 6.12 -17.78 -1.91
CA VAL A 4 5.64 -17.46 -0.56
C VAL A 4 5.27 -18.75 0.19
N ARG A 5 4.68 -19.71 -0.51
CA ARG A 5 4.34 -21.02 0.04
C ARG A 5 5.58 -21.81 0.49
N ASP A 6 6.68 -21.73 -0.29
CA ASP A 6 7.93 -22.42 0.02
C ASP A 6 8.60 -21.90 1.32
N TYR A 7 8.31 -20.66 1.70
CA TYR A 7 8.75 -20.05 2.97
C TYR A 7 7.77 -20.30 4.13
N ASP A 8 6.75 -21.13 3.93
CA ASP A 8 5.70 -21.41 4.93
C ASP A 8 5.01 -20.16 5.48
N ILE A 9 4.82 -19.16 4.62
CA ILE A 9 4.11 -17.93 4.94
C ILE A 9 2.70 -17.99 4.37
N SER A 10 1.71 -17.58 5.15
CA SER A 10 0.32 -17.42 4.71
C SER A 10 0.07 -15.96 4.35
N PRO A 11 -0.09 -15.64 3.05
CA PRO A 11 -0.33 -14.28 2.61
C PRO A 11 -1.80 -13.87 2.78
N ILE A 12 -2.02 -12.55 2.83
CA ILE A 12 -3.29 -11.93 2.51
C ILE A 12 -3.20 -11.47 1.06
N VAL A 13 -4.09 -11.96 0.22
CA VAL A 13 -4.10 -11.70 -1.23
C VAL A 13 -5.29 -10.81 -1.58
N TYR A 14 -5.00 -9.63 -2.13
CA TYR A 14 -6.03 -8.76 -2.65
C TYR A 14 -6.24 -9.02 -4.13
N SER A 15 -7.46 -9.36 -4.49
CA SER A 15 -7.84 -9.64 -5.87
C SER A 15 -9.20 -9.05 -6.22
N GLN A 16 -9.40 -8.83 -7.51
CA GLN A 16 -10.70 -8.47 -8.07
C GLN A 16 -11.35 -9.73 -8.65
N ILE A 17 -12.46 -10.15 -8.05
CA ILE A 17 -13.30 -11.27 -8.52
C ILE A 17 -14.58 -10.68 -9.11
N GLY A 18 -14.72 -10.74 -10.42
CA GLY A 18 -15.80 -10.06 -11.12
C GLY A 18 -15.73 -8.53 -11.01
N LYS A 19 -16.65 -7.92 -10.26
CA LYS A 19 -16.70 -6.45 -10.05
C LYS A 19 -16.37 -6.03 -8.62
N LYS A 20 -15.95 -6.95 -7.78
CA LYS A 20 -15.69 -6.68 -6.36
C LYS A 20 -14.24 -6.99 -6.02
N ASN A 21 -13.68 -6.20 -5.13
CA ASN A 21 -12.37 -6.46 -4.54
C ASN A 21 -12.55 -7.27 -3.26
N TYR A 22 -11.66 -8.23 -3.06
CA TYR A 22 -11.57 -9.04 -1.87
C TYR A 22 -10.15 -9.04 -1.31
N PHE A 23 -10.01 -9.33 -0.01
CA PHE A 23 -8.77 -9.79 0.57
C PHE A 23 -8.97 -11.22 1.07
N SER A 24 -8.22 -12.14 0.49
CA SER A 24 -8.33 -13.58 0.73
C SER A 24 -7.16 -14.07 1.55
N TYR A 25 -7.42 -14.95 2.49
CA TYR A 25 -6.41 -15.59 3.35
C TYR A 25 -6.84 -17.02 3.70
N ILE A 26 -5.87 -17.89 4.02
CA ILE A 26 -6.17 -19.29 4.38
C ILE A 26 -6.65 -19.33 5.82
N LYS A 27 -7.91 -19.72 6.02
CA LYS A 27 -8.64 -19.68 7.28
C LYS A 27 -7.93 -20.33 8.47
N ASP A 28 -7.35 -21.50 8.25
CA ASP A 28 -6.74 -22.30 9.32
C ASP A 28 -5.20 -22.28 9.31
N LYS A 29 -4.61 -21.36 8.51
CA LYS A 29 -3.16 -21.22 8.37
C LYS A 29 -2.76 -19.75 8.36
N THR A 30 -2.84 -19.10 9.51
CA THR A 30 -2.48 -17.68 9.68
C THR A 30 -1.35 -17.52 10.71
N SER A 31 -0.42 -16.60 10.43
CA SER A 31 0.50 -16.09 11.46
C SER A 31 -0.29 -15.31 12.52
N ALA A 32 0.36 -14.98 13.64
CA ALA A 32 -0.25 -14.12 14.65
C ALA A 32 -0.63 -12.74 14.10
N GLY A 33 0.24 -12.14 13.26
CA GLY A 33 0.01 -10.86 12.62
C GLY A 33 -1.14 -10.90 11.62
N VAL A 34 -1.21 -11.94 10.77
CA VAL A 34 -2.35 -12.13 9.83
C VAL A 34 -3.64 -12.32 10.61
N LYS A 35 -3.62 -13.08 11.71
CA LYS A 35 -4.80 -13.26 12.54
C LYS A 35 -5.27 -11.94 13.16
N ALA A 36 -4.38 -11.14 13.72
CA ALA A 36 -4.71 -9.83 14.28
C ALA A 36 -5.32 -8.91 13.21
N PHE A 37 -4.71 -8.84 12.03
CA PHE A 37 -5.25 -8.09 10.89
C PHE A 37 -6.68 -8.53 10.53
N VAL A 38 -6.92 -9.83 10.44
CA VAL A 38 -8.25 -10.38 10.10
C VAL A 38 -9.27 -10.08 11.19
N ASP A 39 -8.89 -10.23 12.47
CA ASP A 39 -9.78 -9.96 13.61
C ASP A 39 -10.24 -8.48 13.62
N ASP A 40 -9.38 -7.54 13.22
CA ASP A 40 -9.70 -6.11 13.09
C ASP A 40 -10.58 -5.80 11.86
N HIS A 41 -10.67 -6.74 10.90
CA HIS A 41 -11.41 -6.55 9.64
C HIS A 41 -12.53 -7.56 9.43
N LEU A 42 -13.08 -8.16 10.51
CA LEU A 42 -14.13 -9.19 10.40
C LEU A 42 -15.41 -8.69 9.71
N ASP A 43 -15.78 -7.44 9.95
CA ASP A 43 -16.98 -6.82 9.37
C ASP A 43 -16.74 -6.16 7.99
N ASP A 44 -15.52 -6.24 7.46
CA ASP A 44 -15.21 -5.69 6.13
C ASP A 44 -15.87 -6.56 5.05
N PRO A 45 -16.70 -5.98 4.15
CA PRO A 45 -17.38 -6.73 3.09
C PRO A 45 -16.43 -7.36 2.05
N ARG A 46 -15.13 -7.04 2.10
CA ARG A 46 -14.07 -7.63 1.28
C ARG A 46 -13.44 -8.86 1.92
N ASN A 47 -13.74 -9.16 3.18
CA ASN A 47 -13.22 -10.31 3.91
C ASN A 47 -13.61 -11.62 3.23
N HIS A 48 -12.62 -12.39 2.77
CA HIS A 48 -12.83 -13.60 1.98
C HIS A 48 -11.92 -14.75 2.44
N PRO A 49 -12.29 -15.46 3.53
CA PRO A 49 -11.52 -16.61 3.99
C PRO A 49 -11.63 -17.78 2.99
N VAL A 50 -10.48 -18.36 2.64
CA VAL A 50 -10.39 -19.53 1.76
C VAL A 50 -9.81 -20.74 2.49
N ASN A 51 -9.88 -21.93 1.88
CA ASN A 51 -9.44 -23.16 2.52
C ASN A 51 -8.05 -23.63 2.06
N THR A 52 -7.67 -23.30 0.82
CA THR A 52 -6.42 -23.79 0.21
C THR A 52 -5.59 -22.65 -0.39
N TYR A 53 -4.32 -22.93 -0.68
CA TYR A 53 -3.46 -21.99 -1.41
C TYR A 53 -3.95 -21.75 -2.84
N GLU A 54 -4.53 -22.78 -3.45
CA GLU A 54 -5.08 -22.72 -4.80
C GLU A 54 -6.24 -21.72 -4.88
N ASP A 55 -7.06 -21.61 -3.84
CA ASP A 55 -8.17 -20.67 -3.77
C ASP A 55 -7.69 -19.19 -3.70
N LEU A 56 -6.45 -18.94 -3.24
CA LEU A 56 -5.86 -17.61 -3.22
C LEU A 56 -5.55 -17.03 -4.61
N TYR A 57 -5.54 -17.86 -5.65
CA TYR A 57 -5.28 -17.45 -7.04
C TYR A 57 -6.53 -16.96 -7.77
N GLU A 58 -7.68 -16.91 -7.10
CA GLU A 58 -8.93 -16.49 -7.74
C GLU A 58 -8.92 -15.00 -8.07
N GLY A 59 -9.30 -14.68 -9.32
CA GLY A 59 -9.44 -13.31 -9.82
C GLY A 59 -8.14 -12.65 -10.26
N ASP A 60 -8.21 -11.34 -10.45
CA ASP A 60 -7.06 -10.51 -10.84
C ASP A 60 -6.35 -10.00 -9.58
N ILE A 61 -5.23 -10.63 -9.26
CA ILE A 61 -4.43 -10.27 -8.07
C ILE A 61 -3.69 -8.96 -8.34
N PHE A 62 -3.82 -7.98 -7.43
CA PHE A 62 -3.17 -6.68 -7.57
C PHE A 62 -2.32 -6.27 -6.35
N TYR A 63 -2.45 -6.95 -5.21
CA TYR A 63 -1.70 -6.63 -4.00
C TYR A 63 -1.55 -7.86 -3.11
N LEU A 64 -0.38 -8.04 -2.57
CA LEU A 64 -0.04 -9.11 -1.66
C LEU A 64 0.51 -8.51 -0.36
N LEU A 65 -0.05 -8.93 0.77
CA LEU A 65 0.40 -8.53 2.10
C LEU A 65 0.87 -9.75 2.88
N LEU A 66 2.10 -9.69 3.38
CA LEU A 66 2.71 -10.69 4.25
C LEU A 66 2.97 -10.05 5.60
N ILE A 67 2.52 -10.70 6.67
CA ILE A 67 2.70 -10.23 8.05
C ILE A 67 3.31 -11.36 8.85
N ASP A 68 4.57 -11.21 9.25
CA ASP A 68 5.29 -12.21 10.05
C ASP A 68 6.56 -11.57 10.66
N ASP A 69 7.42 -12.39 11.25
CA ASP A 69 8.71 -11.96 11.79
C ASP A 69 9.67 -11.47 10.69
N TYR A 70 10.55 -10.52 11.05
CA TYR A 70 11.58 -9.96 10.17
C TYR A 70 12.38 -11.02 9.42
N ASP A 71 12.90 -12.02 10.16
CA ASP A 71 13.79 -13.04 9.62
C ASP A 71 13.11 -13.94 8.58
N LYS A 72 11.79 -14.08 8.64
CA LYS A 72 11.00 -14.81 7.65
C LYS A 72 10.69 -13.96 6.41
N LEU A 73 10.39 -12.68 6.59
CA LEU A 73 9.98 -11.80 5.51
C LEU A 73 11.16 -11.21 4.75
N LYS A 74 12.30 -10.97 5.42
CA LYS A 74 13.47 -10.34 4.80
C LYS A 74 14.00 -11.04 3.53
N PRO A 75 14.10 -12.38 3.49
CA PRO A 75 14.49 -13.08 2.26
C PRO A 75 13.51 -12.87 1.11
N LEU A 76 12.20 -12.83 1.39
CA LEU A 76 11.18 -12.56 0.38
C LEU A 76 11.22 -11.11 -0.11
N TYR A 77 11.43 -10.15 0.78
CA TYR A 77 11.67 -8.77 0.40
C TYR A 77 12.86 -8.65 -0.56
N ASP A 78 14.01 -9.26 -0.22
CA ASP A 78 15.20 -9.20 -1.07
C ASP A 78 14.98 -9.83 -2.46
N LEU A 79 14.11 -10.83 -2.53
CA LEU A 79 13.74 -11.47 -3.79
C LEU A 79 12.77 -10.60 -4.62
N PHE A 80 11.74 -10.04 -3.97
CA PHE A 80 10.67 -9.35 -4.68
C PHE A 80 11.00 -7.90 -5.07
N LYS A 81 11.84 -7.20 -4.32
CA LYS A 81 12.18 -5.80 -4.57
C LYS A 81 12.81 -5.52 -5.95
N GLU A 82 13.37 -6.55 -6.59
CA GLU A 82 14.01 -6.42 -7.90
C GLU A 82 13.00 -6.39 -9.07
N GLU A 83 11.79 -6.96 -8.85
CA GLU A 83 10.78 -7.11 -9.91
C GLU A 83 9.45 -6.41 -9.58
N TYR A 84 9.21 -6.11 -8.30
CA TYR A 84 7.94 -5.58 -7.80
C TYR A 84 8.14 -4.28 -7.02
N TYR A 85 7.12 -3.44 -7.00
CA TYR A 85 7.07 -2.37 -6.02
C TYR A 85 6.79 -2.98 -4.64
N THR A 86 7.70 -2.76 -3.69
CA THR A 86 7.61 -3.36 -2.36
C THR A 86 7.73 -2.31 -1.27
N VAL A 87 6.92 -2.45 -0.23
CA VAL A 87 7.08 -1.72 1.03
C VAL A 87 7.41 -2.75 2.11
N PHE A 88 8.48 -2.53 2.86
CA PHE A 88 8.89 -3.42 3.94
C PHE A 88 9.17 -2.59 5.18
N ASP A 89 8.25 -2.62 6.14
CA ASP A 89 8.30 -1.79 7.33
C ASP A 89 7.76 -2.52 8.55
N GLN A 90 8.08 -2.02 9.73
CA GLN A 90 7.56 -2.52 11.00
C GLN A 90 6.34 -1.71 11.41
N GLU A 91 5.23 -2.41 11.67
CA GLU A 91 4.02 -1.77 12.17
C GLU A 91 4.25 -1.25 13.61
N MET A 92 3.82 0.00 13.86
CA MET A 92 4.19 0.75 15.07
C MET A 92 3.58 0.18 16.36
N TYR A 93 2.42 -0.47 16.29
CA TYR A 93 1.67 -0.92 17.47
C TYR A 93 1.89 -2.41 17.78
N SER A 94 1.83 -3.27 16.75
CA SER A 94 2.01 -4.73 16.92
C SER A 94 3.47 -5.15 16.93
N HIS A 95 4.36 -4.32 16.37
CA HIS A 95 5.76 -4.63 16.09
C HIS A 95 5.98 -5.78 15.09
N ASP A 96 4.92 -6.27 14.45
CA ASP A 96 5.02 -7.20 13.33
C ASP A 96 5.65 -6.52 12.11
N TRP A 97 6.36 -7.28 11.32
CA TRP A 97 6.86 -6.80 10.04
C TRP A 97 5.82 -7.03 8.94
N TRP A 98 5.69 -6.04 8.10
CA TRP A 98 4.79 -6.05 6.96
C TRP A 98 5.61 -5.97 5.68
N LEU A 99 5.34 -6.89 4.77
CA LEU A 99 5.86 -6.85 3.41
C LEU A 99 4.69 -6.76 2.45
N GLU A 100 4.61 -5.63 1.79
CA GLU A 100 3.63 -5.34 0.75
C GLU A 100 4.29 -5.56 -0.61
N VAL A 101 3.61 -6.26 -1.51
CA VAL A 101 4.11 -6.55 -2.87
C VAL A 101 3.03 -6.19 -3.88
N MET A 102 3.38 -5.33 -4.82
CA MET A 102 2.48 -4.79 -5.84
C MET A 102 3.14 -4.81 -7.21
N SER A 103 2.35 -4.53 -8.25
CA SER A 103 2.91 -4.26 -9.57
C SER A 103 4.00 -3.19 -9.49
N PRO A 104 5.10 -3.30 -10.26
CA PRO A 104 6.11 -2.25 -10.30
C PRO A 104 5.56 -0.88 -10.73
N ASP A 105 4.42 -0.87 -11.43
CA ASP A 105 3.74 0.36 -11.83
C ASP A 105 2.80 0.94 -10.75
N ALA A 106 2.60 0.23 -9.63
CA ALA A 106 1.64 0.61 -8.59
C ALA A 106 2.24 1.62 -7.59
N SER A 107 2.88 2.69 -8.08
CA SER A 107 3.32 3.80 -7.23
C SER A 107 2.34 4.97 -7.25
N LYS A 108 2.36 5.81 -6.20
CA LYS A 108 1.59 7.06 -6.17
C LYS A 108 1.98 7.99 -7.31
N ALA A 109 3.27 8.01 -7.67
CA ALA A 109 3.80 8.78 -8.79
C ALA A 109 3.18 8.33 -10.13
N ASN A 110 3.17 7.03 -10.40
CA ASN A 110 2.56 6.49 -11.62
C ASN A 110 1.04 6.70 -11.65
N ALA A 111 0.37 6.59 -10.50
CA ALA A 111 -1.05 6.89 -10.41
C ALA A 111 -1.37 8.34 -10.79
N ILE A 112 -0.54 9.30 -10.36
CA ILE A 112 -0.68 10.71 -10.74
C ILE A 112 -0.45 10.93 -12.23
N LYS A 113 0.61 10.36 -12.81
CA LYS A 113 0.86 10.42 -14.25
C LYS A 113 -0.35 9.93 -15.05
N TYR A 114 -0.87 8.77 -14.65
CA TYR A 114 -2.05 8.19 -15.29
C TYR A 114 -3.28 9.10 -15.16
N LEU A 115 -3.55 9.62 -13.95
CA LEU A 115 -4.70 10.49 -13.70
C LEU A 115 -4.57 11.82 -14.46
N LYS A 116 -3.39 12.45 -14.48
CA LYS A 116 -3.12 13.68 -15.22
C LYS A 116 -3.45 13.51 -16.71
N GLN A 117 -2.97 12.42 -17.29
CA GLN A 117 -3.25 12.08 -18.69
C GLN A 117 -4.73 11.77 -18.93
N LYS A 118 -5.34 10.94 -18.08
CA LYS A 118 -6.74 10.51 -18.23
C LYS A 118 -7.74 11.64 -18.06
N LEU A 119 -7.48 12.54 -17.11
CA LEU A 119 -8.35 13.67 -16.79
C LEU A 119 -8.02 14.92 -17.63
N GLN A 120 -6.92 14.91 -18.38
CA GLN A 120 -6.44 16.03 -19.19
C GLN A 120 -6.31 17.32 -18.37
N CYS A 121 -5.80 17.20 -17.11
CA CYS A 121 -5.60 18.37 -16.27
C CYS A 121 -4.25 19.04 -16.55
N ASP A 122 -4.27 20.38 -16.50
CA ASP A 122 -3.07 21.21 -16.76
C ASP A 122 -2.14 21.25 -15.53
N GLU A 123 -2.71 21.13 -14.31
CA GLU A 123 -1.99 21.21 -13.06
C GLU A 123 -2.41 20.07 -12.12
N VAL A 124 -1.44 19.46 -11.45
CA VAL A 124 -1.61 18.48 -10.38
C VAL A 124 -1.00 19.02 -9.10
N VAL A 125 -1.83 19.17 -8.08
CA VAL A 125 -1.42 19.54 -6.73
C VAL A 125 -1.56 18.35 -5.82
N VAL A 126 -0.50 18.01 -5.09
CA VAL A 126 -0.48 16.87 -4.19
C VAL A 126 -0.29 17.29 -2.73
N PHE A 127 -0.76 16.44 -1.83
CA PHE A 127 -0.62 16.60 -0.39
C PHE A 127 -0.07 15.29 0.19
N GLY A 128 0.84 15.38 1.16
CA GLY A 128 1.46 14.21 1.75
C GLY A 128 1.98 14.45 3.17
N ASP A 129 2.27 13.34 3.86
CA ASP A 129 2.79 13.32 5.22
C ASP A 129 3.96 12.34 5.41
N GLY A 130 4.09 11.33 4.57
CA GLY A 130 5.04 10.22 4.71
C GLY A 130 6.18 10.22 3.68
N LYS A 131 7.22 9.44 3.95
CA LYS A 131 8.34 9.24 3.02
C LYS A 131 7.90 8.57 1.71
N ASN A 132 6.85 7.76 1.76
CA ASN A 132 6.24 7.10 0.61
C ASN A 132 5.52 8.08 -0.34
N ASP A 133 5.46 9.37 0.01
CA ASP A 133 4.90 10.43 -0.83
C ASP A 133 5.98 11.19 -1.63
N ILE A 134 7.28 10.92 -1.39
CA ILE A 134 8.38 11.67 -2.02
C ILE A 134 8.30 11.56 -3.55
N GLU A 135 8.19 10.35 -4.10
CA GLU A 135 8.08 10.15 -5.55
C GLU A 135 6.84 10.84 -6.15
N MET A 136 5.75 10.90 -5.38
CA MET A 136 4.53 11.62 -5.76
C MET A 136 4.77 13.14 -5.82
N PHE A 137 5.55 13.68 -4.88
CA PHE A 137 5.91 15.10 -4.85
C PHE A 137 6.81 15.50 -6.02
N GLU A 138 7.76 14.63 -6.40
CA GLU A 138 8.64 14.84 -7.54
C GLU A 138 7.90 14.88 -8.90
N GLU A 139 6.76 14.18 -9.00
CA GLU A 139 5.96 14.10 -10.22
C GLU A 139 4.85 15.15 -10.31
N ALA A 140 4.54 15.84 -9.22
CA ALA A 140 3.49 16.85 -9.18
C ALA A 140 3.95 18.18 -9.77
N ASP A 141 3.00 19.00 -10.21
CA ASP A 141 3.29 20.39 -10.61
C ASP A 141 3.40 21.29 -9.37
N TYR A 142 2.79 20.89 -8.24
CA TYR A 142 2.91 21.58 -6.95
C TYR A 142 2.66 20.64 -5.79
N SER A 143 3.52 20.65 -4.79
CA SER A 143 3.50 19.73 -3.67
C SER A 143 3.37 20.44 -2.32
N CYS A 144 2.47 19.95 -1.46
CA CYS A 144 2.17 20.49 -0.14
C CYS A 144 2.39 19.44 0.95
N ALA A 145 3.38 19.62 1.80
CA ALA A 145 3.53 18.81 3.00
C ALA A 145 2.63 19.35 4.13
N VAL A 146 2.00 18.46 4.90
CA VAL A 146 1.33 18.85 6.14
C VAL A 146 2.36 19.17 7.23
N GLU A 147 1.97 19.98 8.23
CA GLU A 147 2.89 20.49 9.27
C GLU A 147 3.64 19.38 10.03
N ASN A 148 2.98 18.23 10.25
CA ASN A 148 3.54 17.08 10.94
C ASN A 148 4.12 16.00 9.99
N ALA A 149 4.40 16.37 8.74
CA ALA A 149 4.98 15.45 7.76
C ALA A 149 6.41 15.03 8.13
N ALA A 150 6.85 13.92 7.53
CA ALA A 150 8.22 13.44 7.68
C ALA A 150 9.23 14.52 7.25
N PRO A 151 10.33 14.72 8.00
CA PRO A 151 11.32 15.75 7.68
C PRO A 151 11.92 15.65 6.28
N GLU A 152 12.01 14.45 5.73
CA GLU A 152 12.47 14.19 4.38
C GLU A 152 11.49 14.72 3.34
N LEU A 153 10.18 14.51 3.56
CA LEU A 153 9.13 15.02 2.67
C LEU A 153 9.04 16.55 2.71
N ILE A 154 9.15 17.15 3.90
CA ILE A 154 9.16 18.61 4.07
C ILE A 154 10.26 19.26 3.22
N LYS A 155 11.41 18.61 3.08
CA LYS A 155 12.56 19.16 2.31
C LYS A 155 12.32 19.20 0.80
N CYS A 156 11.48 18.36 0.28
CA CYS A 156 11.14 18.29 -1.16
C CYS A 156 9.79 18.92 -1.49
N ALA A 157 9.03 19.39 -0.50
CA ALA A 157 7.76 20.07 -0.71
C ALA A 157 7.96 21.52 -1.19
N ASP A 158 7.09 21.98 -2.09
CA ASP A 158 7.03 23.40 -2.49
C ASP A 158 6.48 24.26 -1.36
N GLU A 159 5.56 23.71 -0.56
CA GLU A 159 4.95 24.42 0.57
C GLU A 159 4.69 23.48 1.75
N VAL A 160 4.82 24.02 2.97
CA VAL A 160 4.34 23.37 4.20
C VAL A 160 3.07 24.06 4.65
N ILE A 161 1.95 23.33 4.70
CA ILE A 161 0.66 23.87 5.09
C ILE A 161 0.40 23.68 6.59
N HIS A 162 -0.07 24.75 7.24
CA HIS A 162 -0.43 24.81 8.68
C HIS A 162 -1.93 24.76 8.92
N ILE A 163 -2.70 24.46 7.91
CA ILE A 163 -4.15 24.32 7.95
C ILE A 163 -4.55 22.97 7.35
N SER A 164 -5.77 22.52 7.58
CA SER A 164 -6.22 21.26 6.99
C SER A 164 -6.25 21.32 5.45
N VAL A 165 -5.99 20.20 4.79
CA VAL A 165 -6.03 20.09 3.32
C VAL A 165 -7.35 20.63 2.74
N PRO A 166 -8.54 20.31 3.28
CA PRO A 166 -9.79 20.91 2.78
C PRO A 166 -9.86 22.45 2.89
N GLN A 167 -9.31 23.03 3.97
CA GLN A 167 -9.24 24.49 4.12
C GLN A 167 -8.32 25.11 3.10
N TYR A 168 -7.15 24.52 2.85
CA TYR A 168 -6.19 24.97 1.86
C TYR A 168 -6.79 24.95 0.45
N ILE A 169 -7.42 23.85 0.05
CA ILE A 169 -8.09 23.72 -1.26
C ILE A 169 -9.16 24.80 -1.45
N ASN A 170 -9.96 25.08 -0.41
CA ASN A 170 -11.00 26.11 -0.49
C ASN A 170 -10.45 27.54 -0.61
N GLN A 171 -9.25 27.80 -0.08
CA GLN A 171 -8.57 29.10 -0.25
C GLN A 171 -8.00 29.26 -1.66
N ARG A 172 -7.48 28.18 -2.26
CA ARG A 172 -6.86 28.20 -3.60
C ARG A 172 -7.88 28.32 -4.73
N LYS A 173 -9.13 27.96 -4.48
CA LYS A 173 -10.25 28.11 -5.44
C LYS A 173 -10.76 29.53 -5.63
N LYS A 174 -10.25 30.51 -4.87
CA LYS A 174 -10.62 31.93 -4.98
C LYS A 174 -9.61 32.67 -5.86
#